data_03bbf6b0a14d60a06981aa05517b539c
#
_entry.id   03bbf6b0a14d60a06981aa05517b539c
#
_cell.length_a   1.000
_cell.length_b   1.000
_cell.length_c   1.000
_cell.angle_alpha   90.00
_cell.angle_beta   90.00
_cell.angle_gamma   90.00
#
_symmetry.space_group_name_H-M   'P 1'
#
loop_
_entity.id
_entity.type
_entity.pdbx_description
1 polymer ?
#
loop_
_entity_poly.entity_id
_entity_poly.type
_entity_poly.pdbx_seq_one_letter_code
_entity_poly.pdbx_strand_id
1 'polypeptide(L)'
;MNTDESPASRKPLGPHCRALKRGVLGDGIDGRSREGKFLRMCEAELVASVGGAPNFAQKMLIRRSARALLRLELLDEKMSSGNWTDHDSRTFGGLNNALRLALRELGVAAKSGGKPVVSLADIVARHAKPGNPSA
;
A
#
# COMPACT_ATOMS: atom_id res chain seq x y z
N MET A 1 -46.26 -32.48 -2.59
CA MET A 1 -45.96 -31.17 -1.96
C MET A 1 -44.64 -30.69 -2.53
N ASN A 2 -44.73 -29.94 -3.60
CA ASN A 2 -43.56 -29.34 -4.24
C ASN A 2 -43.52 -27.89 -3.76
N THR A 3 -42.67 -27.59 -2.80
CA THR A 3 -42.27 -26.21 -2.52
C THR A 3 -41.24 -25.81 -3.53
N ASP A 4 -41.73 -25.28 -4.64
CA ASP A 4 -40.94 -24.62 -5.65
C ASP A 4 -40.53 -23.25 -5.08
N GLU A 5 -39.50 -23.25 -4.23
CA GLU A 5 -38.83 -22.02 -3.83
C GLU A 5 -37.97 -21.57 -4.98
N SER A 6 -38.61 -20.86 -5.90
CA SER A 6 -37.93 -20.03 -6.87
C SER A 6 -36.89 -19.15 -6.13
N PRO A 7 -35.59 -19.14 -6.53
CA PRO A 7 -34.60 -18.35 -5.86
C PRO A 7 -35.01 -16.87 -5.96
N ALA A 8 -35.31 -16.28 -4.82
CA ALA A 8 -35.73 -14.89 -4.70
C ALA A 8 -34.83 -14.03 -5.58
N SER A 9 -35.44 -13.41 -6.59
CA SER A 9 -34.80 -12.47 -7.50
C SER A 9 -34.09 -11.40 -6.66
N ARG A 10 -32.79 -11.53 -6.54
CA ARG A 10 -31.99 -10.53 -5.81
C ARG A 10 -32.14 -9.20 -6.54
N LYS A 11 -32.79 -8.24 -5.91
CA LYS A 11 -32.93 -6.90 -6.44
C LYS A 11 -31.57 -6.38 -6.92
N PRO A 12 -31.47 -5.82 -8.11
CA PRO A 12 -30.20 -5.31 -8.61
C PRO A 12 -29.65 -4.27 -7.62
N LEU A 13 -28.42 -4.47 -7.21
CA LEU A 13 -27.74 -3.56 -6.30
C LEU A 13 -27.67 -2.16 -6.93
N GLY A 14 -28.04 -1.13 -6.18
CA GLY A 14 -27.96 0.25 -6.63
C GLY A 14 -26.55 0.67 -7.07
N PRO A 15 -26.39 1.80 -7.76
CA PRO A 15 -25.12 2.24 -8.34
C PRO A 15 -23.98 2.32 -7.32
N HIS A 16 -24.29 2.71 -6.08
CA HIS A 16 -23.30 2.76 -4.99
C HIS A 16 -22.76 1.38 -4.59
N CYS A 17 -23.64 0.37 -4.58
CA CYS A 17 -23.23 -0.99 -4.25
C CYS A 17 -22.41 -1.65 -5.38
N ARG A 18 -22.64 -1.25 -6.64
CA ARG A 18 -21.79 -1.69 -7.77
C ARG A 18 -20.38 -1.12 -7.68
N ALA A 19 -20.23 0.14 -7.25
CA ALA A 19 -18.94 0.76 -7.03
C ALA A 19 -18.12 0.05 -5.95
N LEU A 20 -18.75 -0.52 -4.94
CA LEU A 20 -18.09 -1.30 -3.90
C LEU A 20 -17.71 -2.72 -4.36
N LYS A 21 -18.46 -3.30 -5.31
CA LYS A 21 -18.14 -4.62 -5.90
C LYS A 21 -17.08 -4.56 -6.99
N ARG A 22 -17.10 -3.52 -7.80
CA ARG A 22 -16.03 -3.24 -8.74
C ARG A 22 -14.89 -2.64 -7.95
N GLY A 23 -13.80 -3.35 -7.82
CA GLY A 23 -12.59 -2.79 -7.22
C GLY A 23 -12.27 -1.42 -7.82
N VAL A 24 -11.68 -0.53 -7.05
CA VAL A 24 -11.32 0.86 -7.43
C VAL A 24 -10.46 0.94 -8.70
N LEU A 25 -9.99 -0.18 -9.22
CA LEU A 25 -9.19 -0.32 -10.44
C LEU A 25 -9.99 -0.77 -11.68
N GLY A 26 -11.32 -0.61 -11.67
CA GLY A 26 -12.17 -1.06 -12.78
C GLY A 26 -12.63 -2.51 -12.62
N ASP A 27 -12.79 -3.22 -13.73
CA ASP A 27 -13.19 -4.63 -13.72
C ASP A 27 -12.24 -5.42 -12.83
N GLY A 28 -12.80 -6.09 -11.82
CA GLY A 28 -12.07 -6.64 -10.69
C GLY A 28 -10.77 -7.34 -11.08
N ILE A 29 -9.70 -7.01 -10.38
CA ILE A 29 -8.40 -7.63 -10.60
C ILE A 29 -8.55 -9.14 -10.42
N ASP A 30 -8.24 -9.91 -11.46
CA ASP A 30 -8.22 -11.36 -11.36
C ASP A 30 -7.21 -11.79 -10.28
N GLY A 31 -7.71 -12.51 -9.27
CA GLY A 31 -6.87 -12.99 -8.18
C GLY A 31 -5.76 -13.96 -8.60
N ARG A 32 -5.81 -14.48 -9.82
CA ARG A 32 -4.77 -15.33 -10.41
C ARG A 32 -3.70 -14.55 -11.16
N SER A 33 -3.99 -13.30 -11.51
CA SER A 33 -3.05 -12.41 -12.17
C SER A 33 -1.87 -12.05 -11.27
N ARG A 34 -0.80 -11.54 -11.85
CA ARG A 34 0.37 -11.01 -11.13
C ARG A 34 -0.06 -9.91 -10.13
N GLU A 35 -0.92 -9.01 -10.58
CA GLU A 35 -1.46 -7.91 -9.80
C GLU A 35 -2.33 -8.40 -8.63
N GLY A 36 -3.17 -9.38 -8.87
CA GLY A 36 -4.00 -9.99 -7.83
C GLY A 36 -3.19 -10.72 -6.76
N LYS A 37 -2.11 -11.40 -7.14
CA LYS A 37 -1.17 -12.04 -6.21
C LYS A 37 -0.44 -10.99 -5.37
N PHE A 38 0.02 -9.90 -6.00
CA PHE A 38 0.67 -8.79 -5.33
C PHE A 38 -0.25 -8.12 -4.30
N LEU A 39 -1.51 -7.84 -4.66
CA LEU A 39 -2.49 -7.29 -3.73
C LEU A 39 -2.68 -8.17 -2.49
N ARG A 40 -2.87 -9.47 -2.68
CA ARG A 40 -3.05 -10.40 -1.55
C ARG A 40 -1.82 -10.46 -0.66
N MET A 41 -0.64 -10.45 -1.25
CA MET A 41 0.62 -10.39 -0.50
C MET A 41 0.69 -9.11 0.35
N CYS A 42 0.43 -7.96 -0.24
CA CYS A 42 0.45 -6.68 0.47
C CYS A 42 -0.59 -6.62 1.59
N GLU A 43 -1.81 -7.10 1.34
CA GLU A 43 -2.86 -7.16 2.37
C GLU A 43 -2.45 -8.07 3.52
N ALA A 44 -1.90 -9.25 3.25
CA ALA A 44 -1.44 -10.20 4.26
C ALA A 44 -0.31 -9.63 5.12
N GLU A 45 0.68 -8.98 4.51
CA GLU A 45 1.79 -8.33 5.22
C GLU A 45 1.31 -7.17 6.09
N LEU A 46 0.38 -6.36 5.60
CA LEU A 46 -0.19 -5.26 6.39
C LEU A 46 -1.04 -5.79 7.56
N VAL A 47 -1.81 -6.85 7.37
CA VAL A 47 -2.56 -7.51 8.45
C VAL A 47 -1.60 -8.04 9.52
N ALA A 48 -0.52 -8.70 9.13
CA ALA A 48 0.51 -9.16 10.06
C ALA A 48 1.15 -8.01 10.84
N SER A 49 1.42 -6.89 10.15
CA SER A 49 2.04 -5.69 10.74
C SER A 49 1.17 -5.00 11.80
N VAL A 50 -0.15 -5.11 11.71
CA VAL A 50 -1.08 -4.56 12.73
C VAL A 50 -1.44 -5.55 13.84
N GLY A 51 -0.79 -6.71 13.88
CA GLY A 51 -0.97 -7.72 14.93
C GLY A 51 -1.89 -8.90 14.55
N GLY A 52 -2.29 -9.04 13.30
CA GLY A 52 -3.01 -10.20 12.78
C GLY A 52 -4.55 -10.16 12.95
N ALA A 53 -5.09 -9.24 13.73
CA ALA A 53 -6.53 -9.11 13.99
C ALA A 53 -7.01 -7.66 13.78
N PRO A 54 -7.02 -7.15 12.53
CA PRO A 54 -7.42 -5.78 12.26
C PRO A 54 -8.90 -5.55 12.52
N ASN A 55 -9.24 -4.41 13.11
CA ASN A 55 -10.62 -3.94 13.20
C ASN A 55 -11.14 -3.47 11.83
N PHE A 56 -12.41 -3.09 11.75
CA PHE A 56 -13.01 -2.67 10.47
C PHE A 56 -12.29 -1.48 9.83
N ALA A 57 -11.95 -0.46 10.60
CA ALA A 57 -11.25 0.73 10.09
C ALA A 57 -9.85 0.36 9.57
N GLN A 58 -9.13 -0.46 10.30
CA GLN A 58 -7.83 -0.99 9.88
C GLN A 58 -7.95 -1.82 8.60
N LYS A 59 -8.97 -2.69 8.47
CA LYS A 59 -9.23 -3.45 7.23
C LYS A 59 -9.43 -2.52 6.04
N MET A 60 -10.19 -1.44 6.19
CA MET A 60 -10.42 -0.46 5.12
C MET A 60 -9.12 0.25 4.72
N LEU A 61 -8.31 0.67 5.68
CA LEU A 61 -7.01 1.29 5.43
C LEU A 61 -6.04 0.32 4.76
N ILE A 62 -5.98 -0.93 5.20
CA ILE A 62 -5.15 -1.99 4.61
C ILE A 62 -5.51 -2.19 3.14
N ARG A 63 -6.80 -2.31 2.81
CA ARG A 63 -7.24 -2.47 1.41
C ARG A 63 -6.87 -1.28 0.54
N ARG A 64 -7.01 -0.06 1.05
CA ARG A 64 -6.60 1.15 0.33
C ARG A 64 -5.09 1.22 0.15
N SER A 65 -4.35 0.89 1.18
CA SER A 65 -2.88 0.89 1.14
C SER A 65 -2.34 -0.15 0.15
N ALA A 66 -2.88 -1.36 0.13
CA ALA A 66 -2.49 -2.40 -0.81
C ALA A 66 -2.73 -1.98 -2.26
N ARG A 67 -3.87 -1.34 -2.54
CA ARG A 67 -4.17 -0.81 -3.88
C ARG A 67 -3.30 0.37 -4.27
N ALA A 68 -2.97 1.23 -3.33
CA ALA A 68 -2.03 2.33 -3.57
C ALA A 68 -0.63 1.78 -3.90
N LEU A 69 -0.17 0.75 -3.17
CA LEU A 69 1.08 0.04 -3.46
C LEU A 69 1.09 -0.53 -4.87
N LEU A 70 0.04 -1.24 -5.29
CA LEU A 70 -0.04 -1.78 -6.64
C LEU A 70 0.04 -0.68 -7.71
N ARG A 71 -0.67 0.42 -7.53
CA ARG A 71 -0.63 1.55 -8.46
C ARG A 71 0.75 2.19 -8.53
N LEU A 72 1.42 2.32 -7.39
CA LEU A 72 2.78 2.84 -7.33
C LEU A 72 3.76 1.94 -8.07
N GLU A 73 3.66 0.61 -7.92
CA GLU A 73 4.48 -0.34 -8.67
C GLU A 73 4.25 -0.24 -10.19
N LEU A 74 2.99 -0.17 -10.63
CA LEU A 74 2.67 -0.01 -12.05
C LEU A 74 3.17 1.33 -12.62
N LEU A 75 3.08 2.41 -11.85
CA LEU A 75 3.63 3.70 -12.24
C LEU A 75 5.14 3.68 -12.28
N ASP A 76 5.79 3.02 -11.34
CA ASP A 76 7.25 2.88 -11.29
C ASP A 76 7.76 2.09 -12.49
N GLU A 77 7.12 0.98 -12.85
CA GLU A 77 7.40 0.23 -14.08
C GLU A 77 7.26 1.12 -15.33
N LYS A 78 6.18 1.92 -15.40
CA LYS A 78 5.95 2.85 -16.50
C LYS A 78 7.02 3.94 -16.59
N MET A 79 7.40 4.50 -15.44
CA MET A 79 8.45 5.52 -15.36
C MET A 79 9.82 4.95 -15.74
N SER A 80 10.14 3.73 -15.31
CA SER A 80 11.39 3.04 -15.64
C SER A 80 11.50 2.69 -17.13
N SER A 81 10.38 2.48 -17.82
CA SER A 81 10.33 2.26 -19.27
C SER A 81 10.47 3.54 -20.10
N GLY A 82 10.51 4.71 -19.48
CA GLY A 82 10.62 6.00 -20.14
C GLY A 82 9.31 6.56 -20.71
N ASN A 83 8.19 5.85 -20.57
CA ASN A 83 6.86 6.22 -21.10
C ASN A 83 6.00 6.95 -20.06
N TRP A 84 6.56 7.84 -19.30
CA TRP A 84 5.84 8.57 -18.26
C TRP A 84 5.51 10.01 -18.65
N THR A 85 4.48 10.56 -18.03
CA THR A 85 3.99 11.92 -18.24
C THR A 85 4.08 12.73 -16.93
N ASP A 86 3.95 14.04 -17.01
CA ASP A 86 3.83 14.91 -15.84
C ASP A 86 2.64 14.53 -14.95
N HIS A 87 1.56 14.03 -15.56
CA HIS A 87 0.41 13.52 -14.83
C HIS A 87 0.77 12.28 -14.01
N ASP A 88 1.53 11.35 -14.59
CA ASP A 88 2.00 10.15 -13.89
C ASP A 88 2.89 10.52 -12.69
N SER A 89 3.78 11.48 -12.86
CA SER A 89 4.65 11.98 -11.80
C SER A 89 3.86 12.59 -10.62
N ARG A 90 2.86 13.42 -10.92
CA ARG A 90 1.98 14.01 -9.90
C ARG A 90 1.14 12.94 -9.19
N THR A 91 0.63 11.98 -9.95
CA THR A 91 -0.16 10.86 -9.42
C THR A 91 0.70 10.00 -8.49
N PHE A 92 1.93 9.70 -8.90
CA PHE A 92 2.89 8.96 -8.07
C PHE A 92 3.16 9.67 -6.75
N GLY A 93 3.46 10.98 -6.79
CA GLY A 93 3.68 11.78 -5.58
C GLY A 93 2.47 11.81 -4.64
N GLY A 94 1.27 12.00 -5.20
CA GLY A 94 0.01 12.00 -4.44
C GLY A 94 -0.29 10.66 -3.79
N LEU A 95 -0.15 9.55 -4.52
CA LEU A 95 -0.35 8.20 -4.01
C LEU A 95 0.67 7.83 -2.93
N ASN A 96 1.93 8.20 -3.14
CA ASN A 96 2.99 7.93 -2.17
C ASN A 96 2.73 8.67 -0.85
N ASN A 97 2.30 9.93 -0.91
CA ASN A 97 1.94 10.69 0.28
C ASN A 97 0.70 10.11 0.99
N ALA A 98 -0.34 9.75 0.24
CA ALA A 98 -1.54 9.12 0.80
C ALA A 98 -1.23 7.78 1.47
N LEU A 99 -0.38 6.96 0.84
CA LEU A 99 0.09 5.70 1.41
C LEU A 99 0.86 5.92 2.70
N ARG A 100 1.77 6.87 2.73
CA ARG A 100 2.55 7.20 3.93
C ARG A 100 1.65 7.60 5.10
N LEU A 101 0.61 8.41 4.85
CA LEU A 101 -0.36 8.81 5.87
C LEU A 101 -1.17 7.62 6.36
N ALA A 102 -1.65 6.76 5.46
CA ALA A 102 -2.41 5.57 5.82
C ALA A 102 -1.59 4.59 6.65
N LEU A 103 -0.33 4.35 6.30
CA LEU A 103 0.58 3.51 7.07
C LEU A 103 0.87 4.09 8.46
N ARG A 104 0.97 5.41 8.57
CA ARG A 104 1.11 6.09 9.85
C ARG A 104 -0.12 5.92 10.74
N GLU A 105 -1.32 6.05 10.16
CA GLU A 105 -2.58 5.82 10.89
C GLU A 105 -2.75 4.36 11.33
N LEU A 106 -2.27 3.41 10.53
CA LEU A 106 -2.24 2.00 10.91
C LEU A 106 -1.22 1.68 12.02
N GLY A 107 -0.31 2.61 12.33
CA GLY A 107 0.78 2.37 13.28
C GLY A 107 1.88 1.45 12.72
N VAL A 108 1.88 1.24 11.41
CA VAL A 108 2.88 0.44 10.67
C VAL A 108 4.08 1.30 10.25
N ALA A 109 4.02 2.62 10.49
CA ALA A 109 5.18 3.47 10.31
C ALA A 109 6.36 2.81 11.06
N ALA A 110 7.38 2.50 10.30
CA ALA A 110 8.50 1.67 10.69
C ALA A 110 8.79 1.84 12.19
N LYS A 111 8.47 0.86 12.99
CA LYS A 111 9.30 0.59 14.15
C LYS A 111 10.65 0.32 13.54
N SER A 112 11.41 1.39 13.36
CA SER A 112 12.81 1.28 13.00
C SER A 112 13.38 0.33 14.03
N GLY A 113 13.55 -0.92 13.62
CA GLY A 113 14.22 -1.89 14.48
C GLY A 113 15.52 -1.25 14.88
N GLY A 114 15.55 -0.73 16.09
CA GLY A 114 16.65 -0.27 16.92
C GLY A 114 18.05 -0.04 16.35
N LYS A 115 18.20 0.33 15.09
CA LYS A 115 19.44 0.96 14.67
C LYS A 115 19.31 2.43 14.99
N PRO A 116 20.11 2.96 15.91
CA PRO A 116 20.12 4.39 16.19
C PRO A 116 20.27 5.11 14.86
N VAL A 117 19.39 6.08 14.61
CA VAL A 117 19.58 7.03 13.51
C VAL A 117 20.96 7.61 13.75
N VAL A 118 21.90 7.24 12.90
CA VAL A 118 23.27 7.77 13.01
C VAL A 118 23.11 9.25 12.81
N SER A 119 23.29 10.00 13.88
CA SER A 119 23.22 11.45 13.87
C SER A 119 24.27 11.98 12.88
N LEU A 120 23.98 13.09 12.19
CA LEU A 120 24.98 13.76 11.37
C LEU A 120 26.26 14.02 12.17
N ALA A 121 26.12 14.33 13.47
CA ALA A 121 27.23 14.48 14.38
C ALA A 121 28.08 13.20 14.55
N ASP A 122 27.44 12.03 14.56
CA ASP A 122 28.15 10.74 14.63
C ASP A 122 28.91 10.44 13.32
N ILE A 123 28.34 10.83 12.18
CA ILE A 123 29.00 10.70 10.88
C ILE A 123 30.23 11.60 10.83
N VAL A 124 30.08 12.86 11.25
CA VAL A 124 31.19 13.83 11.30
C VAL A 124 32.27 13.35 12.26
N ALA A 125 31.90 12.84 13.44
CA ALA A 125 32.85 12.31 14.42
C ALA A 125 33.63 11.10 13.88
N ARG A 126 33.00 10.23 13.09
CA ARG A 126 33.68 9.07 12.45
C ARG A 126 34.66 9.46 11.36
N HIS A 127 34.41 10.60 10.70
CA HIS A 127 35.25 11.10 9.61
C HIS A 127 36.21 12.21 10.06
N ALA A 128 36.12 12.71 11.28
CA ALA A 128 37.12 13.54 11.88
C ALA A 128 38.36 12.64 12.16
N LYS A 129 39.33 12.63 11.24
CA LYS A 129 40.64 12.04 11.50
C LYS A 129 41.20 12.70 12.75
N PRO A 130 41.68 11.94 13.74
CA PRO A 130 42.51 12.52 14.77
C PRO A 130 43.73 13.11 14.08
N GLY A 131 43.90 14.42 14.26
CA GLY A 131 45.08 15.12 13.71
C GLY A 131 46.32 14.38 14.16
N ASN A 132 47.15 14.00 13.19
CA ASN A 132 48.47 13.45 13.44
C ASN A 132 49.29 14.44 14.24
N PRO A 133 49.69 14.16 15.47
CA PRO A 133 50.66 14.97 16.14
C PRO A 133 52.04 14.69 15.55
N SER A 134 52.30 15.24 14.40
CA SER A 134 53.68 15.37 13.95
C SER A 134 54.31 16.50 14.76
N ALA A 135 55.14 16.09 15.64
CA ALA A 135 56.08 16.99 16.30
C ALA A 135 56.87 17.83 15.36
#